data_3f2b4417d112552ced5b4f5b6e19a5b0
#
_entry.id   3f2b4417d112552ced5b4f5b6e19a5b0
#
_cell.length_a   1.000
_cell.length_b   1.000
_cell.length_c   1.000
_cell.angle_alpha   90.00
_cell.angle_beta   90.00
_cell.angle_gamma   90.00
#
_symmetry.space_group_name_H-M   'P 1'
#
loop_
_entity.id
_entity.type
_entity.pdbx_description
1 polymer ?
#
loop_
_entity_poly.entity_id
_entity_poly.type
_entity_poly.pdbx_seq_one_letter_code
_entity_poly.pdbx_strand_id
1 'polypeptide(L)'
;MFDLPFPIHPTAHARGIPPHFPSGNTDPNHPFALTLARRALADLMSGRAAPLVLARFASLAEAMLGAIDHAEGIGPDAPPQLLAILDRDERLVLAGAASDCAVAWCHPVTSAAEARGVVTEASQLRAQAGRASAWGEPNLAQRLRHRADLLDARLVDPLWRAFAARTLQVAA
;
A
#
# COMPACT_ATOMS: atom_id res chain seq x y z
N MET A 1 22.67 47.31 12.65
CA MET A 1 23.53 46.37 11.89
C MET A 1 23.86 45.25 12.84
N PHE A 2 22.98 44.24 12.94
CA PHE A 2 23.16 43.05 13.79
C PHE A 2 22.84 41.83 12.90
N ASP A 3 23.91 41.18 12.46
CA ASP A 3 23.82 39.88 11.81
C ASP A 3 23.48 38.83 12.88
N LEU A 4 22.33 38.21 12.74
CA LEU A 4 21.99 36.99 13.45
C LEU A 4 22.28 35.79 12.54
N PRO A 5 23.11 34.82 12.95
CA PRO A 5 23.35 33.63 12.17
C PRO A 5 22.11 32.73 12.25
N PHE A 6 21.60 32.32 11.08
CA PHE A 6 20.55 31.32 10.96
C PHE A 6 21.03 29.97 11.52
N PRO A 7 20.22 29.25 12.31
CA PRO A 7 20.59 27.92 12.75
C PRO A 7 20.60 26.98 11.55
N ILE A 8 21.72 26.32 11.38
CA ILE A 8 21.92 25.24 10.40
C ILE A 8 21.01 24.09 10.84
N HIS A 9 19.93 23.84 10.12
CA HIS A 9 19.13 22.63 10.30
C HIS A 9 20.03 21.42 10.02
N PRO A 10 20.04 20.41 10.90
CA PRO A 10 20.76 19.18 10.60
C PRO A 10 20.12 18.55 9.37
N THR A 11 20.90 18.38 8.34
CA THR A 11 20.59 17.63 7.14
C THR A 11 20.02 16.28 7.55
N ALA A 12 18.75 16.04 7.22
CA ALA A 12 18.15 14.72 7.33
C ALA A 12 19.05 13.76 6.57
N HIS A 13 19.71 12.87 7.30
CA HIS A 13 20.44 11.77 6.70
C HIS A 13 19.42 11.00 5.86
N ALA A 14 19.58 11.04 4.55
CA ALA A 14 18.95 10.11 3.63
C ALA A 14 19.35 8.71 4.09
N ARG A 15 18.52 8.05 4.88
CA ARG A 15 18.67 6.64 5.21
C ARG A 15 18.56 5.91 3.88
N GLY A 16 19.67 5.37 3.44
CA GLY A 16 19.78 4.66 2.18
C GLY A 16 18.69 3.59 2.09
N ILE A 17 18.03 3.54 0.96
CA ILE A 17 17.15 2.42 0.58
C ILE A 17 17.94 1.14 0.82
N PRO A 18 17.48 0.21 1.66
CA PRO A 18 18.21 -1.02 1.90
C PRO A 18 18.43 -1.76 0.57
N PRO A 19 19.55 -2.48 0.43
CA PRO A 19 19.92 -3.11 -0.82
C PRO A 19 18.82 -4.08 -1.29
N HIS A 20 18.58 -4.06 -2.59
CA HIS A 20 17.68 -4.96 -3.30
C HIS A 20 18.11 -6.42 -3.01
N PHE A 21 17.30 -7.15 -2.25
CA PHE A 21 17.48 -8.58 -2.10
C PHE A 21 16.80 -9.29 -3.28
N PRO A 22 17.50 -10.20 -3.98
CA PRO A 22 16.88 -10.96 -5.06
C PRO A 22 15.77 -11.85 -4.50
N SER A 23 14.65 -11.87 -5.21
CA SER A 23 13.53 -12.77 -4.94
C SER A 23 14.03 -14.22 -4.93
N GLY A 24 13.94 -14.90 -3.79
CA GLY A 24 14.31 -16.30 -3.68
C GLY A 24 15.11 -16.70 -2.44
N ASN A 25 15.65 -15.77 -1.69
CA ASN A 25 16.38 -16.11 -0.48
C ASN A 25 15.48 -15.87 0.75
N THR A 26 14.75 -16.91 1.16
CA THR A 26 14.02 -16.92 2.43
C THR A 26 15.03 -17.08 3.55
N ASP A 27 15.43 -15.97 4.16
CA ASP A 27 16.20 -15.99 5.39
C ASP A 27 15.33 -16.61 6.51
N PRO A 28 15.68 -17.78 7.05
CA PRO A 28 14.87 -18.44 8.07
C PRO A 28 14.74 -17.61 9.36
N ASN A 29 15.65 -16.67 9.60
CA ASN A 29 15.63 -15.78 10.76
C ASN A 29 14.70 -14.57 10.56
N HIS A 30 14.30 -14.26 9.33
CA HIS A 30 13.46 -13.12 8.98
C HIS A 30 12.27 -13.55 8.12
N PRO A 31 11.30 -14.28 8.73
CA PRO A 31 10.21 -14.90 8.00
C PRO A 31 9.17 -13.91 7.44
N PHE A 32 9.16 -12.67 7.91
CA PHE A 32 8.19 -11.67 7.45
C PHE A 32 8.82 -10.71 6.45
N ALA A 33 8.20 -10.56 5.28
CA ALA A 33 8.61 -9.62 4.26
C ALA A 33 7.60 -8.46 4.17
N LEU A 34 8.06 -7.24 4.43
CA LEU A 34 7.31 -6.03 4.10
C LEU A 34 7.49 -5.74 2.62
N THR A 35 6.39 -5.63 1.91
CA THR A 35 6.39 -5.43 0.45
C THR A 35 5.56 -4.21 0.06
N LEU A 36 5.99 -3.53 -0.99
CA LEU A 36 5.22 -2.49 -1.64
C LEU A 36 4.41 -3.11 -2.77
N ALA A 37 3.10 -3.05 -2.67
CA ALA A 37 2.20 -3.39 -3.77
C ALA A 37 2.29 -2.26 -4.80
N ARG A 38 3.11 -2.45 -5.83
CA ARG A 38 3.25 -1.47 -6.89
C ARG A 38 1.99 -1.42 -7.73
N ARG A 39 1.31 -0.26 -7.67
CA ARG A 39 0.27 0.22 -8.60
C ARG A 39 -1.09 -0.48 -8.57
N ALA A 40 -2.03 0.24 -9.22
CA ALA A 40 -3.43 -0.09 -9.35
C ALA A 40 -3.70 -1.57 -9.67
N LEU A 41 -4.88 -2.02 -9.29
CA LEU A 41 -5.42 -3.36 -9.54
C LEU A 41 -5.08 -3.91 -10.96
N ALA A 42 -5.00 -3.04 -11.96
CA ALA A 42 -4.67 -3.40 -13.34
C ALA A 42 -3.24 -3.94 -13.54
N ASP A 43 -2.24 -3.41 -12.85
CA ASP A 43 -0.84 -3.84 -13.00
C ASP A 43 -0.58 -5.17 -12.28
N LEU A 44 -1.31 -5.41 -11.20
CA LEU A 44 -1.27 -6.66 -10.45
C LEU A 44 -2.00 -7.80 -11.18
N MET A 45 -3.02 -7.43 -11.96
CA MET A 45 -3.77 -8.37 -12.81
C MET A 45 -2.97 -8.86 -14.01
N SER A 46 -2.02 -8.07 -14.49
CA SER A 46 -1.21 -8.44 -15.67
C SER A 46 -0.08 -9.43 -15.34
N GLY A 47 0.11 -9.82 -14.07
CA GLY A 47 1.19 -10.71 -13.65
C GLY A 47 2.60 -10.13 -13.86
N ARG A 48 2.69 -8.83 -14.19
CA ARG A 48 3.94 -8.19 -14.61
C ARG A 48 4.76 -7.61 -13.46
N ALA A 49 4.22 -7.55 -12.24
CA ALA A 49 4.95 -6.98 -11.11
C ALA A 49 4.96 -7.94 -9.92
N ALA A 50 6.09 -8.58 -9.70
CA ALA A 50 6.39 -9.12 -8.39
C ALA A 50 6.34 -7.98 -7.35
N PRO A 51 5.79 -8.20 -6.13
CA PRO A 51 5.81 -7.20 -5.09
C PRO A 51 7.26 -6.80 -4.77
N LEU A 52 7.52 -5.51 -4.63
CA LEU A 52 8.83 -5.04 -4.24
C LEU A 52 9.02 -5.31 -2.75
N VAL A 53 9.94 -6.18 -2.40
CA VAL A 53 10.33 -6.39 -1.00
C VAL A 53 11.12 -5.17 -0.53
N LEU A 54 10.59 -4.47 0.47
CA LEU A 54 11.24 -3.32 1.11
C LEU A 54 12.24 -3.77 2.17
N ALA A 55 11.82 -4.71 3.03
CA ALA A 55 12.64 -5.26 4.09
C ALA A 55 12.11 -6.62 4.57
N ARG A 56 12.95 -7.36 5.32
CA ARG A 56 12.56 -8.59 6.01
C ARG A 56 12.78 -8.45 7.50
N PHE A 57 11.94 -9.12 8.30
CA PHE A 57 11.86 -8.94 9.74
C PHE A 57 11.72 -10.30 10.45
N ALA A 58 12.23 -10.37 11.68
CA ALA A 58 12.14 -11.57 12.50
C ALA A 58 10.71 -11.78 13.08
N SER A 59 9.93 -10.71 13.21
CA SER A 59 8.58 -10.79 13.75
C SER A 59 7.59 -9.91 12.97
N LEU A 60 6.30 -10.24 13.09
CA LEU A 60 5.22 -9.41 12.53
C LEU A 60 5.23 -8.00 13.14
N ALA A 61 5.50 -7.88 14.43
CA ALA A 61 5.55 -6.58 15.10
C ALA A 61 6.67 -5.70 14.55
N GLU A 62 7.86 -6.27 14.30
CA GLU A 62 8.95 -5.52 13.65
C GLU A 62 8.59 -5.13 12.20
N ALA A 63 7.92 -6.00 11.46
CA ALA A 63 7.46 -5.68 10.11
C ALA A 63 6.42 -4.54 10.11
N MET A 64 5.53 -4.49 11.11
CA MET A 64 4.58 -3.40 11.27
C MET A 64 5.28 -2.09 11.64
N LEU A 65 6.30 -2.12 12.50
CA LEU A 65 7.12 -0.94 12.82
C LEU A 65 7.89 -0.47 11.59
N GLY A 66 8.50 -1.37 10.83
CA GLY A 66 9.18 -1.03 9.58
C GLY A 66 8.25 -0.40 8.53
N ALA A 67 6.97 -0.76 8.55
CA ALA A 67 5.97 -0.11 7.71
C ALA A 67 5.66 1.32 8.15
N ILE A 68 5.67 1.61 9.46
CA ILE A 68 5.54 2.97 10.00
C ILE A 68 6.76 3.81 9.63
N ASP A 69 7.97 3.27 9.83
CA ASP A 69 9.21 3.95 9.41
C ASP A 69 9.19 4.28 7.90
N HIS A 70 8.62 3.37 7.09
CA HIS A 70 8.43 3.63 5.66
C HIS A 70 7.43 4.76 5.41
N ALA A 71 6.32 4.79 6.16
CA ALA A 71 5.30 5.83 6.04
C ALA A 71 5.81 7.23 6.42
N GLU A 72 6.76 7.34 7.36
CA GLU A 72 7.42 8.60 7.73
C GLU A 72 8.18 9.24 6.54
N GLY A 73 8.61 8.43 5.58
CA GLY A 73 9.23 8.90 4.34
C GLY A 73 8.25 9.38 3.27
N ILE A 74 6.93 9.22 3.50
CA ILE A 74 5.89 9.63 2.56
C ILE A 74 5.45 11.05 2.90
N GLY A 75 5.59 11.95 1.95
CA GLY A 75 5.15 13.33 2.14
C GLY A 75 3.62 13.45 2.27
N PRO A 76 3.11 14.50 2.94
CA PRO A 76 1.68 14.68 3.21
C PRO A 76 0.81 14.78 1.94
N ASP A 77 1.39 15.25 0.84
CA ASP A 77 0.71 15.40 -0.44
C ASP A 77 0.89 14.19 -1.37
N ALA A 78 1.69 13.20 -0.95
CA ALA A 78 1.94 12.01 -1.75
C ALA A 78 0.73 11.04 -1.71
N PRO A 79 0.46 10.32 -2.81
CA PRO A 79 -0.60 9.33 -2.80
C PRO A 79 -0.27 8.18 -1.83
N PRO A 80 -1.28 7.60 -1.17
CA PRO A 80 -1.07 6.45 -0.29
C PRO A 80 -0.37 5.30 -1.01
N GLN A 81 0.55 4.65 -0.32
CA GLN A 81 1.28 3.49 -0.82
C GLN A 81 0.69 2.22 -0.21
N LEU A 82 0.33 1.27 -1.06
CA LEU A 82 -0.19 -0.01 -0.61
C LEU A 82 0.95 -0.91 -0.14
N LEU A 83 0.87 -1.38 1.09
CA LEU A 83 1.82 -2.28 1.72
C LEU A 83 1.20 -3.66 1.97
N ALA A 84 2.02 -4.68 1.94
CA ALA A 84 1.67 -6.02 2.38
C ALA A 84 2.79 -6.63 3.20
N ILE A 85 2.42 -7.33 4.26
CA ILE A 85 3.34 -8.19 5.02
C ILE A 85 3.03 -9.63 4.62
N LEU A 86 4.04 -10.30 4.09
CA LEU A 86 3.99 -11.71 3.69
C LEU A 86 4.77 -12.55 4.68
N ASP A 87 4.32 -13.81 4.90
CA ASP A 87 5.09 -14.78 5.65
C ASP A 87 6.18 -15.44 4.77
N ARG A 88 6.92 -16.40 5.36
CA ARG A 88 7.97 -17.15 4.66
C ARG A 88 7.46 -17.96 3.45
N ASP A 89 6.18 -18.30 3.44
CA ASP A 89 5.53 -19.05 2.38
C ASP A 89 4.87 -18.13 1.35
N GLU A 90 5.23 -16.81 1.38
CA GLU A 90 4.67 -15.73 0.56
C GLU A 90 3.16 -15.54 0.71
N ARG A 91 2.59 -16.00 1.84
CA ARG A 91 1.17 -15.80 2.13
C ARG A 91 0.96 -14.43 2.77
N LEU A 92 -0.10 -13.78 2.37
CA LEU A 92 -0.49 -12.50 2.95
C LEU A 92 -0.89 -12.65 4.42
N VAL A 93 -0.18 -11.97 5.29
CA VAL A 93 -0.47 -11.87 6.73
C VAL A 93 -1.28 -10.62 7.01
N LEU A 94 -0.86 -9.48 6.45
CA LEU A 94 -1.49 -8.19 6.69
C LEU A 94 -1.32 -7.29 5.46
N ALA A 95 -2.35 -6.51 5.15
CA ALA A 95 -2.30 -5.47 4.12
C ALA A 95 -2.65 -4.12 4.72
N GLY A 96 -2.14 -3.04 4.13
CA GLY A 96 -2.45 -1.70 4.59
C GLY A 96 -2.10 -0.64 3.55
N ALA A 97 -2.39 0.60 3.89
CA ALA A 97 -1.99 1.76 3.12
C ALA A 97 -1.19 2.72 4.00
N ALA A 98 0.00 3.06 3.57
CA ALA A 98 0.88 3.99 4.22
C ALA A 98 0.69 5.39 3.64
N SER A 99 0.54 6.39 4.49
CA SER A 99 0.46 7.81 4.13
C SER A 99 0.77 8.67 5.34
N ASP A 100 1.51 9.75 5.15
CA ASP A 100 1.71 10.81 6.14
C ASP A 100 1.99 10.27 7.57
N CYS A 101 3.09 9.58 7.73
CA CYS A 101 3.57 9.00 9.01
C CYS A 101 2.65 7.93 9.64
N ALA A 102 1.67 7.42 8.92
CA ALA A 102 0.72 6.42 9.45
C ALA A 102 0.49 5.27 8.47
N VAL A 103 0.14 4.10 9.01
CA VAL A 103 -0.29 2.95 8.24
C VAL A 103 -1.69 2.52 8.68
N ALA A 104 -2.64 2.60 7.77
CA ALA A 104 -3.98 2.06 7.98
C ALA A 104 -3.99 0.59 7.58
N TRP A 105 -4.01 -0.32 8.55
CA TRP A 105 -4.03 -1.75 8.33
C TRP A 105 -5.43 -2.25 7.98
N CYS A 106 -5.51 -3.19 7.05
CA CYS A 106 -6.73 -3.84 6.58
C CYS A 106 -6.61 -5.36 6.73
N HIS A 107 -7.66 -5.99 7.21
CA HIS A 107 -7.72 -7.46 7.18
C HIS A 107 -7.82 -7.95 5.73
N PRO A 108 -7.06 -9.01 5.36
CA PRO A 108 -7.18 -9.64 4.06
C PRO A 108 -8.61 -10.14 3.82
N VAL A 109 -9.01 -10.12 2.57
CA VAL A 109 -10.26 -10.75 2.14
C VAL A 109 -10.13 -12.26 2.28
N THR A 110 -11.14 -12.90 2.88
CA THR A 110 -11.16 -14.34 3.18
C THR A 110 -12.22 -15.12 2.42
N SER A 111 -13.13 -14.45 1.73
CA SER A 111 -14.20 -15.11 0.98
C SER A 111 -14.55 -14.40 -0.34
N ALA A 112 -15.12 -15.16 -1.28
CA ALA A 112 -15.59 -14.64 -2.56
C ALA A 112 -16.71 -13.58 -2.39
N ALA A 113 -17.55 -13.71 -1.38
CA ALA A 113 -18.60 -12.74 -1.09
C ALA A 113 -18.00 -11.42 -0.62
N GLU A 114 -17.02 -11.47 0.28
CA GLU A 114 -16.29 -10.31 0.76
C GLU A 114 -15.50 -9.65 -0.37
N ALA A 115 -14.80 -10.42 -1.21
CA ALA A 115 -14.08 -9.90 -2.36
C ALA A 115 -15.00 -9.12 -3.31
N ARG A 116 -16.20 -9.66 -3.60
CA ARG A 116 -17.20 -8.94 -4.43
C ARG A 116 -17.65 -7.64 -3.79
N GLY A 117 -17.94 -7.66 -2.48
CA GLY A 117 -18.31 -6.45 -1.73
C GLY A 117 -17.23 -5.37 -1.83
N VAL A 118 -15.99 -5.74 -1.58
CA VAL A 118 -14.82 -4.84 -1.66
C VAL A 118 -14.69 -4.22 -3.05
N VAL A 119 -14.75 -5.02 -4.12
CA VAL A 119 -14.64 -4.53 -5.51
C VAL A 119 -15.78 -3.57 -5.83
N THR A 120 -17.01 -3.92 -5.45
CA THR A 120 -18.18 -3.08 -5.71
C THR A 120 -18.07 -1.74 -4.98
N GLU A 121 -17.73 -1.76 -3.69
CA GLU A 121 -17.57 -0.53 -2.90
C GLU A 121 -16.42 0.34 -3.43
N ALA A 122 -15.25 -0.24 -3.74
CA ALA A 122 -14.12 0.49 -4.30
C ALA A 122 -14.49 1.15 -5.64
N SER A 123 -15.21 0.44 -6.51
CA SER A 123 -15.70 0.97 -7.80
C SER A 123 -16.65 2.14 -7.60
N GLN A 124 -17.60 2.04 -6.67
CA GLN A 124 -18.55 3.10 -6.33
C GLN A 124 -17.84 4.35 -5.80
N LEU A 125 -16.85 4.17 -4.91
CA LEU A 125 -16.06 5.26 -4.36
C LEU A 125 -15.27 5.99 -5.46
N ARG A 126 -14.68 5.25 -6.40
CA ARG A 126 -13.98 5.86 -7.56
C ARG A 126 -14.92 6.64 -8.47
N ALA A 127 -16.11 6.11 -8.73
CA ALA A 127 -17.13 6.82 -9.50
C ALA A 127 -17.58 8.10 -8.78
N GLN A 128 -17.77 8.06 -7.46
CA GLN A 128 -18.06 9.24 -6.64
C GLN A 128 -16.91 10.24 -6.66
N ALA A 129 -15.67 9.77 -6.57
CA ALA A 129 -14.48 10.64 -6.66
C ALA A 129 -14.40 11.36 -8.02
N GLY A 130 -14.74 10.67 -9.10
CA GLY A 130 -14.85 11.29 -10.44
C GLY A 130 -15.87 12.41 -10.47
N ARG A 131 -17.06 12.19 -9.91
CA ARG A 131 -18.10 13.22 -9.81
C ARG A 131 -17.67 14.41 -8.95
N ALA A 132 -17.11 14.16 -7.76
CA ALA A 132 -16.61 15.20 -6.87
C ALA A 132 -15.53 16.05 -7.57
N SER A 133 -14.63 15.40 -8.32
CA SER A 133 -13.62 16.12 -9.12
C SER A 133 -14.26 17.01 -10.20
N ALA A 134 -15.29 16.51 -10.88
CA ALA A 134 -16.02 17.27 -11.90
C ALA A 134 -16.78 18.48 -11.31
N TRP A 135 -17.18 18.41 -10.06
CA TRP A 135 -17.84 19.51 -9.34
C TRP A 135 -16.87 20.48 -8.66
N GLY A 136 -15.56 20.30 -8.85
CA GLY A 136 -14.55 21.18 -8.27
C GLY A 136 -14.28 20.94 -6.79
N GLU A 137 -14.55 19.73 -6.30
CA GLU A 137 -14.30 19.31 -4.91
C GLU A 137 -13.09 18.36 -4.81
N PRO A 138 -11.85 18.84 -5.05
CA PRO A 138 -10.67 17.99 -5.14
C PRO A 138 -10.36 17.25 -3.83
N ASN A 139 -10.58 17.90 -2.68
CA ASN A 139 -10.35 17.29 -1.37
C ASN A 139 -11.30 16.13 -1.08
N LEU A 140 -12.56 16.24 -1.49
CA LEU A 140 -13.53 15.14 -1.38
C LEU A 140 -13.13 14.01 -2.33
N ALA A 141 -12.79 14.34 -3.57
CA ALA A 141 -12.34 13.36 -4.55
C ALA A 141 -11.11 12.58 -4.06
N GLN A 142 -10.14 13.25 -3.46
CA GLN A 142 -8.96 12.60 -2.89
C GLN A 142 -9.29 11.67 -1.72
N ARG A 143 -10.14 12.09 -0.79
CA ARG A 143 -10.58 11.22 0.33
C ARG A 143 -11.30 9.97 -0.16
N LEU A 144 -12.16 10.10 -1.17
CA LEU A 144 -12.88 8.97 -1.76
C LEU A 144 -11.92 7.99 -2.47
N ARG A 145 -10.92 8.51 -3.20
CA ARG A 145 -9.88 7.67 -3.81
C ARG A 145 -9.07 6.94 -2.74
N HIS A 146 -8.63 7.64 -1.71
CA HIS A 146 -7.90 7.02 -0.59
C HIS A 146 -8.70 5.88 0.05
N ARG A 147 -10.00 6.09 0.31
CA ARG A 147 -10.85 5.02 0.84
C ARG A 147 -10.97 3.84 -0.12
N ALA A 148 -11.07 4.06 -1.42
CA ALA A 148 -11.08 2.99 -2.42
C ALA A 148 -9.74 2.22 -2.43
N ASP A 149 -8.62 2.91 -2.27
CA ASP A 149 -7.29 2.28 -2.24
C ASP A 149 -7.08 1.43 -0.98
N LEU A 150 -7.64 1.85 0.17
CA LEU A 150 -7.68 1.03 1.39
C LEU A 150 -8.47 -0.27 1.20
N LEU A 151 -9.59 -0.22 0.47
CA LEU A 151 -10.35 -1.42 0.13
C LEU A 151 -9.56 -2.35 -0.79
N ASP A 152 -8.89 -1.80 -1.81
CA ASP A 152 -8.07 -2.60 -2.73
C ASP A 152 -6.85 -3.23 -2.02
N ALA A 153 -6.33 -2.60 -0.97
CA ALA A 153 -5.26 -3.18 -0.16
C ALA A 153 -5.67 -4.53 0.46
N ARG A 154 -6.96 -4.75 0.71
CA ARG A 154 -7.50 -6.03 1.20
C ARG A 154 -7.45 -7.15 0.16
N LEU A 155 -7.32 -6.81 -1.12
CA LEU A 155 -7.23 -7.74 -2.26
C LEU A 155 -5.78 -8.05 -2.65
N VAL A 156 -4.81 -7.97 -1.73
CA VAL A 156 -3.38 -8.19 -2.06
C VAL A 156 -3.09 -9.64 -2.42
N ASP A 157 -3.87 -10.61 -1.94
CA ASP A 157 -3.76 -12.01 -2.36
C ASP A 157 -4.05 -12.14 -3.87
N PRO A 158 -3.15 -12.79 -4.65
CA PRO A 158 -3.32 -12.97 -6.10
C PRO A 158 -4.64 -13.65 -6.49
N LEU A 159 -5.13 -14.58 -5.66
CA LEU A 159 -6.39 -15.29 -5.90
C LEU A 159 -7.58 -14.32 -5.92
N TRP A 160 -7.69 -13.46 -4.90
CA TRP A 160 -8.79 -12.51 -4.79
C TRP A 160 -8.71 -11.41 -5.82
N ARG A 161 -7.52 -11.05 -6.26
CA ARG A 161 -7.32 -10.10 -7.36
C ARG A 161 -7.80 -10.66 -8.70
N ALA A 162 -7.41 -11.89 -9.02
CA ALA A 162 -7.89 -12.55 -10.23
C ALA A 162 -9.42 -12.67 -10.24
N PHE A 163 -10.02 -12.93 -9.07
CA PHE A 163 -11.46 -12.94 -8.89
C PHE A 163 -12.09 -11.56 -9.12
N ALA A 164 -11.53 -10.51 -8.51
CA ALA A 164 -11.96 -9.13 -8.67
C ALA A 164 -11.93 -8.68 -10.14
N ALA A 165 -10.87 -9.06 -10.86
CA ALA A 165 -10.72 -8.80 -12.28
C ALA A 165 -11.89 -9.31 -13.10
N ARG A 166 -12.24 -10.58 -12.90
CA ARG A 166 -13.35 -11.22 -13.61
C ARG A 166 -14.69 -10.56 -13.28
N THR A 167 -14.88 -10.16 -12.02
CA THR A 167 -16.12 -9.52 -11.59
C THR A 167 -16.32 -8.16 -12.26
N LEU A 168 -15.27 -7.37 -12.44
CA LEU A 168 -15.33 -6.09 -13.13
C LEU A 168 -15.57 -6.24 -14.64
N GLN A 169 -15.00 -7.27 -15.27
CA GLN A 169 -15.20 -7.54 -16.71
C GLN A 169 -16.64 -7.96 -17.05
N VAL A 170 -17.32 -8.63 -16.13
CA VAL A 170 -18.71 -9.07 -16.34
C VAL A 170 -19.71 -7.92 -16.11
N ALA A 171 -19.32 -6.87 -15.37
CA ALA A 171 -20.15 -5.71 -15.04
C ALA A 171 -20.02 -4.54 -16.04
N ALA A 172 -19.11 -4.61 -17.00
CA ALA A 172 -18.85 -3.61 -18.04
C ALA A 172 -19.56 -3.98 -19.34
#